data_07b147c057ed137e306031e7e2eeb341
#
_entry.id   07b147c057ed137e306031e7e2eeb341
#
_cell.length_a   1.000
_cell.length_b   1.000
_cell.length_c   1.000
_cell.angle_alpha   90.00
_cell.angle_beta   90.00
_cell.angle_gamma   90.00
#
_symmetry.space_group_name_H-M   'P 1'
#
loop_
_entity.id
_entity.type
_entity.pdbx_description
1 polymer ?
#
loop_
_entity_poly.entity_id
_entity_poly.type
_entity_poly.pdbx_seq_one_letter_code
_entity_poly.pdbx_strand_id
1 'polypeptide(L)'
;AAVKDAPATTETETPAPPAAPAAPPSAPSAAPAPQDGARATRKPLSPIRRKIASRLVEAQQTAAILTTFNEADMSAVIGLRKKLQDSFVERHGVKLGFSSFFVKAVVHALKAVPELNVRIEGSDLVQNHYHDVSVAVGTEKGLVVPVIRDCDRLSFAQIEQSVADYAKAARSGKLKLEDMQGGCFTITNGGIYGSMLSTPILNPPQSGILGMHNIQERPVAVNGEVVIRPMMYLALSYDHRVVDGREAVTFLVKVKEAIEDPVRLALEV
;
A
#
# COMPACT_ATOMS: atom_id res chain seq x y z
N ALA A 1 -65.69 20.39 65.37
CA ALA A 1 -66.96 19.79 65.01
C ALA A 1 -66.68 18.86 63.83
N ALA A 2 -66.55 17.55 63.99
CA ALA A 2 -67.58 16.51 63.93
C ALA A 2 -68.21 16.45 62.55
N VAL A 3 -68.22 15.38 61.85
CA VAL A 3 -68.79 14.05 62.01
C VAL A 3 -68.46 13.19 60.80
N LYS A 4 -68.00 11.99 60.96
CA LYS A 4 -68.43 10.66 60.49
C LYS A 4 -69.08 10.57 59.11
N ASP A 5 -68.69 9.64 58.24
CA ASP A 5 -69.15 8.25 58.18
C ASP A 5 -68.38 7.42 57.12
N ALA A 6 -68.15 6.17 57.46
CA ALA A 6 -67.66 5.09 56.56
C ALA A 6 -68.88 4.22 56.22
N PRO A 7 -68.72 3.06 55.53
CA PRO A 7 -67.90 2.65 54.36
C PRO A 7 -68.73 2.06 53.23
N ALA A 8 -68.18 1.95 52.03
CA ALA A 8 -68.69 1.11 50.96
C ALA A 8 -67.65 0.11 50.54
N THR A 9 -67.97 -1.13 50.60
CA THR A 9 -67.26 -2.32 50.12
C THR A 9 -67.02 -2.25 48.67
N THR A 10 -65.75 -2.35 48.29
CA THR A 10 -65.37 -2.55 46.89
C THR A 10 -64.90 -3.98 46.64
N GLU A 11 -65.54 -4.66 45.79
CA GLU A 11 -65.19 -6.01 45.30
C GLU A 11 -63.80 -6.08 44.76
N THR A 12 -63.09 -7.11 45.19
CA THR A 12 -61.72 -7.40 44.71
C THR A 12 -61.77 -8.07 43.37
N GLU A 13 -61.43 -7.32 42.31
CA GLU A 13 -61.17 -7.89 40.99
C GLU A 13 -59.81 -8.61 41.00
N THR A 14 -59.83 -9.88 40.67
CA THR A 14 -58.63 -10.73 40.52
C THR A 14 -57.91 -10.33 39.23
N PRO A 15 -56.57 -10.01 39.25
CA PRO A 15 -55.85 -9.68 38.06
C PRO A 15 -55.74 -10.90 37.11
N ALA A 16 -56.00 -10.66 35.84
CA ALA A 16 -55.80 -11.65 34.77
C ALA A 16 -54.30 -11.98 34.61
N PRO A 17 -53.91 -13.21 34.23
CA PRO A 17 -52.51 -13.59 34.06
C PRO A 17 -51.86 -12.80 32.91
N PRO A 18 -50.57 -12.46 33.02
CA PRO A 18 -49.87 -11.69 32.03
C PRO A 18 -49.80 -12.47 30.70
N ALA A 19 -50.11 -11.77 29.59
CA ALA A 19 -50.01 -12.29 28.25
C ALA A 19 -48.55 -12.70 27.93
N ALA A 20 -48.41 -13.88 27.33
CA ALA A 20 -47.11 -14.40 26.89
C ALA A 20 -46.42 -13.40 25.92
N PRO A 21 -45.08 -13.26 25.97
CA PRO A 21 -44.35 -12.39 25.06
C PRO A 21 -44.61 -12.79 23.58
N ALA A 22 -45.01 -11.81 22.77
CA ALA A 22 -45.16 -12.00 21.34
C ALA A 22 -43.82 -12.46 20.74
N ALA A 23 -43.85 -13.50 19.91
CA ALA A 23 -42.71 -13.99 19.21
C ALA A 23 -42.08 -12.83 18.36
N PRO A 24 -40.74 -12.74 18.27
CA PRO A 24 -40.12 -11.72 17.45
C PRO A 24 -40.58 -11.85 16.01
N PRO A 25 -40.79 -10.73 15.29
CA PRO A 25 -41.20 -10.78 13.91
C PRO A 25 -40.15 -11.57 13.11
N SER A 26 -40.63 -12.56 12.38
CA SER A 26 -39.82 -13.34 11.46
C SER A 26 -39.10 -12.38 10.48
N ALA A 27 -37.76 -12.48 10.43
CA ALA A 27 -36.97 -11.72 9.48
C ALA A 27 -37.56 -11.83 8.07
N PRO A 28 -37.63 -10.74 7.31
CA PRO A 28 -38.19 -10.81 5.96
C PRO A 28 -37.40 -11.84 5.18
N SER A 29 -38.13 -12.83 4.62
CA SER A 29 -37.60 -13.82 3.70
C SER A 29 -36.83 -13.06 2.59
N ALA A 30 -35.53 -13.29 2.47
CA ALA A 30 -34.75 -12.70 1.40
C ALA A 30 -35.44 -13.01 0.06
N ALA A 31 -35.83 -11.97 -0.67
CA ALA A 31 -36.40 -12.12 -2.01
C ALA A 31 -35.44 -12.98 -2.85
N PRO A 32 -35.95 -13.91 -3.67
CA PRO A 32 -35.11 -14.72 -4.54
C PRO A 32 -34.27 -13.79 -5.41
N ALA A 33 -32.94 -13.96 -5.37
CA ALA A 33 -32.03 -13.17 -6.18
C ALA A 33 -32.46 -13.28 -7.66
N PRO A 34 -32.49 -12.17 -8.42
CA PRO A 34 -32.84 -12.20 -9.82
C PRO A 34 -32.02 -13.28 -10.53
N GLN A 35 -32.65 -14.18 -11.24
CA GLN A 35 -31.97 -15.14 -12.11
C GLN A 35 -31.42 -14.33 -13.29
N ASP A 36 -30.12 -13.97 -13.23
CA ASP A 36 -29.42 -13.40 -14.36
C ASP A 36 -29.40 -14.47 -15.45
N GLY A 37 -30.17 -14.24 -16.53
CA GLY A 37 -30.23 -15.13 -17.69
C GLY A 37 -28.85 -15.25 -18.39
N ALA A 38 -28.81 -15.75 -19.62
CA ALA A 38 -27.59 -16.03 -20.40
C ALA A 38 -26.61 -14.87 -20.59
N ARG A 39 -26.97 -13.64 -20.19
CA ARG A 39 -26.16 -12.41 -20.32
C ARG A 39 -25.27 -12.12 -19.09
N ALA A 40 -25.47 -12.77 -17.95
CA ALA A 40 -24.71 -12.55 -16.73
C ALA A 40 -24.43 -13.86 -15.99
N THR A 41 -23.19 -14.03 -15.52
CA THR A 41 -22.79 -15.18 -14.69
C THR A 41 -22.45 -14.70 -13.28
N ARG A 42 -23.12 -15.24 -12.27
CA ARG A 42 -22.82 -14.98 -10.85
C ARG A 42 -21.76 -15.96 -10.35
N LYS A 43 -20.64 -15.41 -9.86
CA LYS A 43 -19.59 -16.19 -9.22
C LYS A 43 -19.25 -15.58 -7.86
N PRO A 44 -19.34 -16.32 -6.76
CA PRO A 44 -18.99 -15.79 -5.44
C PRO A 44 -17.49 -15.49 -5.38
N LEU A 45 -17.13 -14.39 -4.68
CA LEU A 45 -15.76 -14.07 -4.39
C LEU A 45 -15.11 -15.14 -3.50
N SER A 46 -13.88 -15.52 -3.83
CA SER A 46 -13.10 -16.42 -2.97
C SER A 46 -12.85 -15.77 -1.59
N PRO A 47 -12.62 -16.58 -0.52
CA PRO A 47 -12.32 -16.03 0.81
C PRO A 47 -11.13 -15.06 0.81
N ILE A 48 -10.07 -15.40 0.06
CA ILE A 48 -8.91 -14.52 -0.11
C ILE A 48 -9.30 -13.20 -0.77
N ARG A 49 -10.09 -13.23 -1.84
CA ARG A 49 -10.53 -12.01 -2.54
C ARG A 49 -11.40 -11.11 -1.65
N ARG A 50 -12.27 -11.71 -0.82
CA ARG A 50 -13.08 -10.96 0.16
C ARG A 50 -12.19 -10.26 1.19
N LYS A 51 -11.16 -10.96 1.72
CA LYS A 51 -10.21 -10.38 2.68
C LYS A 51 -9.38 -9.24 2.07
N ILE A 52 -8.93 -9.40 0.82
CA ILE A 52 -8.22 -8.33 0.09
C ILE A 52 -9.15 -7.12 -0.09
N ALA A 53 -10.38 -7.32 -0.56
CA ALA A 53 -11.35 -6.24 -0.77
C ALA A 53 -11.62 -5.47 0.52
N SER A 54 -11.86 -6.17 1.64
CA SER A 54 -12.06 -5.53 2.96
C SER A 54 -10.87 -4.66 3.36
N ARG A 55 -9.63 -5.18 3.24
CA ARG A 55 -8.42 -4.42 3.59
C ARG A 55 -8.20 -3.18 2.73
N LEU A 56 -8.50 -3.27 1.42
CA LEU A 56 -8.34 -2.12 0.52
C LEU A 56 -9.35 -1.01 0.85
N VAL A 57 -10.60 -1.38 1.14
CA VAL A 57 -11.63 -0.42 1.56
C VAL A 57 -11.27 0.20 2.91
N GLU A 58 -10.84 -0.61 3.87
CA GLU A 58 -10.39 -0.15 5.19
C GLU A 58 -9.24 0.86 5.07
N ALA A 59 -8.22 0.58 4.22
CA ALA A 59 -7.10 1.48 4.00
C ALA A 59 -7.55 2.86 3.49
N GLN A 60 -8.54 2.90 2.57
CA GLN A 60 -9.07 4.16 2.05
C GLN A 60 -9.98 4.90 3.03
N GLN A 61 -10.66 4.19 3.93
CA GLN A 61 -11.57 4.78 4.91
C GLN A 61 -10.86 5.26 6.19
N THR A 62 -9.71 4.66 6.52
CA THR A 62 -8.98 4.95 7.77
C THR A 62 -7.83 5.94 7.61
N ALA A 63 -7.47 6.32 6.38
CA ALA A 63 -6.40 7.26 6.09
C ALA A 63 -6.89 8.43 5.24
N ALA A 64 -6.31 9.61 5.45
CA ALA A 64 -6.51 10.77 4.56
C ALA A 64 -5.49 10.70 3.41
N ILE A 65 -5.74 9.81 2.45
CA ILE A 65 -4.77 9.54 1.38
C ILE A 65 -4.73 10.71 0.39
N LEU A 66 -3.54 11.28 0.22
CA LEU A 66 -3.22 12.22 -0.84
C LEU A 66 -2.10 11.64 -1.70
N THR A 67 -2.04 12.04 -2.98
CA THR A 67 -0.98 11.61 -3.90
C THR A 67 -0.33 12.82 -4.53
N THR A 68 1.00 12.87 -4.49
CA THR A 68 1.82 13.82 -5.24
C THR A 68 2.63 13.08 -6.30
N PHE A 69 2.97 13.78 -7.38
CA PHE A 69 3.64 13.20 -8.55
C PHE A 69 4.91 13.95 -8.86
N ASN A 70 5.87 13.24 -9.44
CA ASN A 70 7.04 13.79 -10.07
C ASN A 70 7.42 12.92 -11.27
N GLU A 71 8.34 13.38 -12.10
CA GLU A 71 8.92 12.58 -13.18
C GLU A 71 10.45 12.50 -13.02
N ALA A 72 11.01 11.35 -13.36
CA ALA A 72 12.45 11.11 -13.28
C ALA A 72 13.01 10.73 -14.65
N ASP A 73 14.15 11.30 -15.00
CA ASP A 73 14.96 10.88 -16.14
C ASP A 73 15.73 9.60 -15.77
N MET A 74 15.39 8.50 -16.44
CA MET A 74 15.96 7.18 -16.19
C MET A 74 17.29 6.95 -16.92
N SER A 75 17.80 7.92 -17.68
CA SER A 75 19.00 7.78 -18.53
C SER A 75 20.21 7.28 -17.76
N ALA A 76 20.49 7.87 -16.57
CA ALA A 76 21.64 7.51 -15.75
C ALA A 76 21.57 6.06 -15.24
N VAL A 77 20.43 5.66 -14.68
CA VAL A 77 20.25 4.28 -14.19
C VAL A 77 20.26 3.27 -15.33
N ILE A 78 19.63 3.57 -16.47
CA ILE A 78 19.65 2.70 -17.66
C ILE A 78 21.09 2.55 -18.18
N GLY A 79 21.82 3.67 -18.31
CA GLY A 79 23.22 3.67 -18.74
C GLY A 79 24.12 2.87 -17.82
N LEU A 80 23.98 3.07 -16.50
CA LEU A 80 24.75 2.34 -15.50
C LEU A 80 24.47 0.83 -15.54
N ARG A 81 23.19 0.44 -15.62
CA ARG A 81 22.79 -0.96 -15.77
C ARG A 81 23.38 -1.58 -17.05
N LYS A 82 23.25 -0.89 -18.20
CA LYS A 82 23.82 -1.37 -19.47
C LYS A 82 25.34 -1.58 -19.38
N LYS A 83 26.04 -0.67 -18.71
CA LYS A 83 27.51 -0.74 -18.55
C LYS A 83 27.96 -1.86 -17.62
N LEU A 84 27.23 -2.13 -16.55
CA LEU A 84 27.70 -3.01 -15.46
C LEU A 84 26.99 -4.37 -15.40
N GLN A 85 25.96 -4.61 -16.23
CA GLN A 85 25.10 -5.78 -16.13
C GLN A 85 25.87 -7.11 -16.15
N ASP A 86 26.79 -7.27 -17.12
CA ASP A 86 27.50 -8.55 -17.31
C ASP A 86 28.44 -8.83 -16.13
N SER A 87 29.25 -7.86 -15.73
CA SER A 87 30.13 -8.00 -14.56
C SER A 87 29.38 -8.14 -13.25
N PHE A 88 28.19 -7.53 -13.15
CA PHE A 88 27.34 -7.67 -11.97
C PHE A 88 26.76 -9.09 -11.86
N VAL A 89 26.29 -9.66 -12.99
CA VAL A 89 25.77 -11.04 -13.03
C VAL A 89 26.90 -12.03 -12.77
N GLU A 90 28.08 -11.84 -13.38
CA GLU A 90 29.25 -12.69 -13.16
C GLU A 90 29.64 -12.75 -11.67
N ARG A 91 29.64 -11.58 -11.00
CA ARG A 91 30.06 -11.48 -9.60
C ARG A 91 29.01 -11.91 -8.61
N HIS A 92 27.73 -11.64 -8.86
CA HIS A 92 26.66 -11.77 -7.88
C HIS A 92 25.60 -12.83 -8.22
N GLY A 93 25.61 -13.39 -9.44
CA GLY A 93 24.65 -14.40 -9.88
C GLY A 93 23.22 -13.89 -10.09
N VAL A 94 22.99 -12.59 -9.94
CA VAL A 94 21.67 -11.94 -10.07
C VAL A 94 21.76 -10.74 -11.02
N LYS A 95 20.68 -10.44 -11.75
CA LYS A 95 20.62 -9.28 -12.64
C LYS A 95 20.46 -7.99 -11.85
N LEU A 96 21.15 -6.93 -12.25
CA LEU A 96 20.94 -5.59 -11.75
C LEU A 96 19.62 -5.06 -12.31
N GLY A 97 18.58 -5.03 -11.51
CA GLY A 97 17.25 -4.53 -11.84
C GLY A 97 17.09 -3.04 -11.53
N PHE A 98 15.87 -2.53 -11.65
CA PHE A 98 15.52 -1.20 -11.18
C PHE A 98 15.17 -1.21 -9.68
N SER A 99 14.77 -2.36 -9.15
CA SER A 99 14.25 -2.48 -7.77
C SER A 99 15.27 -2.03 -6.74
N SER A 100 16.53 -2.43 -6.87
CA SER A 100 17.58 -2.03 -5.94
C SER A 100 17.85 -0.53 -5.95
N PHE A 101 17.81 0.12 -7.12
CA PHE A 101 17.95 1.58 -7.20
C PHE A 101 16.82 2.30 -6.48
N PHE A 102 15.56 1.88 -6.72
CA PHE A 102 14.41 2.50 -6.09
C PHE A 102 14.34 2.20 -4.59
N VAL A 103 14.68 0.99 -4.14
CA VAL A 103 14.77 0.67 -2.71
C VAL A 103 15.82 1.56 -2.03
N LYS A 104 17.02 1.69 -2.61
CA LYS A 104 18.07 2.57 -2.07
C LYS A 104 17.68 4.04 -2.12
N ALA A 105 17.03 4.51 -3.18
CA ALA A 105 16.53 5.88 -3.28
C ALA A 105 15.45 6.18 -2.24
N VAL A 106 14.54 5.24 -1.99
CA VAL A 106 13.52 5.34 -0.93
C VAL A 106 14.17 5.38 0.45
N VAL A 107 15.14 4.50 0.73
CA VAL A 107 15.87 4.51 2.02
C VAL A 107 16.61 5.84 2.22
N HIS A 108 17.29 6.34 1.18
CA HIS A 108 17.95 7.65 1.22
C HIS A 108 16.96 8.78 1.52
N ALA A 109 15.80 8.78 0.85
CA ALA A 109 14.75 9.77 1.06
C ALA A 109 14.09 9.65 2.44
N LEU A 110 13.86 8.42 2.98
CA LEU A 110 13.34 8.20 4.34
C LEU A 110 14.30 8.69 5.44
N LYS A 111 15.61 8.59 5.21
CA LYS A 111 16.62 9.15 6.12
C LYS A 111 16.60 10.69 6.12
N ALA A 112 16.35 11.31 4.96
CA ALA A 112 16.26 12.76 4.82
C ALA A 112 14.91 13.34 5.29
N VAL A 113 13.83 12.56 5.19
CA VAL A 113 12.45 12.94 5.54
C VAL A 113 11.84 11.84 6.42
N PRO A 114 12.25 11.77 7.70
CA PRO A 114 11.83 10.71 8.62
C PRO A 114 10.32 10.73 8.92
N GLU A 115 9.63 11.84 8.65
CA GLU A 115 8.17 11.99 8.80
C GLU A 115 7.37 11.00 7.93
N LEU A 116 7.97 10.47 6.85
CA LEU A 116 7.35 9.39 6.06
C LEU A 116 7.65 7.99 6.63
N ASN A 117 8.54 7.87 7.60
CA ASN A 117 8.87 6.59 8.24
C ASN A 117 8.13 6.42 9.58
N VAL A 118 6.82 6.67 9.57
CA VAL A 118 5.97 6.64 10.75
C VAL A 118 4.74 5.76 10.54
N ARG A 119 4.04 5.45 11.64
CA ARG A 119 2.71 4.85 11.62
C ARG A 119 1.87 5.38 12.78
N ILE A 120 0.56 5.30 12.62
CA ILE A 120 -0.39 5.65 13.70
C ILE A 120 -0.78 4.37 14.44
N GLU A 121 -0.66 4.38 15.77
CA GLU A 121 -1.18 3.35 16.67
C GLU A 121 -2.12 3.99 17.70
N GLY A 122 -3.42 3.82 17.51
CA GLY A 122 -4.43 4.51 18.34
C GLY A 122 -4.33 6.03 18.18
N SER A 123 -3.93 6.72 19.23
CA SER A 123 -3.67 8.18 19.27
C SER A 123 -2.20 8.53 19.11
N ASP A 124 -1.32 7.53 19.04
CA ASP A 124 0.12 7.76 19.07
C ASP A 124 0.72 7.71 17.67
N LEU A 125 1.72 8.58 17.45
CA LEU A 125 2.59 8.56 16.30
C LEU A 125 3.84 7.75 16.65
N VAL A 126 4.05 6.63 15.96
CA VAL A 126 5.20 5.76 16.19
C VAL A 126 6.22 5.98 15.07
N GLN A 127 7.40 6.48 15.45
CA GLN A 127 8.53 6.65 14.55
C GLN A 127 9.28 5.32 14.39
N ASN A 128 9.46 4.85 13.15
CA ASN A 128 10.29 3.69 12.88
C ASN A 128 11.77 4.10 12.77
N HIS A 129 12.66 3.38 13.44
CA HIS A 129 14.12 3.57 13.37
C HIS A 129 14.82 2.48 12.55
N TYR A 130 14.09 1.88 11.61
CA TYR A 130 14.55 0.85 10.68
C TYR A 130 13.98 1.15 9.29
N HIS A 131 14.56 0.51 8.26
CA HIS A 131 14.19 0.75 6.85
C HIS A 131 13.84 -0.57 6.16
N ASP A 132 12.69 -1.14 6.57
CA ASP A 132 12.13 -2.37 6.01
C ASP A 132 11.18 -2.01 4.87
N VAL A 133 11.61 -2.22 3.64
CA VAL A 133 10.86 -1.80 2.45
C VAL A 133 10.08 -2.97 1.88
N SER A 134 8.77 -2.79 1.80
CA SER A 134 7.87 -3.74 1.15
C SER A 134 7.89 -3.55 -0.36
N VAL A 135 7.97 -4.63 -1.14
CA VAL A 135 7.96 -4.57 -2.60
C VAL A 135 6.78 -5.37 -3.15
N ALA A 136 5.90 -4.71 -3.90
CA ALA A 136 4.74 -5.36 -4.47
C ALA A 136 5.13 -6.31 -5.61
N VAL A 137 4.73 -7.58 -5.50
CA VAL A 137 4.98 -8.65 -6.48
C VAL A 137 3.66 -9.19 -7.01
N GLY A 138 3.48 -9.13 -8.32
CA GLY A 138 2.31 -9.71 -9.00
C GLY A 138 2.43 -11.22 -9.12
N THR A 139 1.33 -11.92 -8.81
CA THR A 139 1.16 -13.36 -9.01
C THR A 139 -0.15 -13.66 -9.73
N GLU A 140 -0.30 -14.87 -10.27
CA GLU A 140 -1.58 -15.31 -10.87
C GLU A 140 -2.76 -15.24 -9.88
N LYS A 141 -2.50 -15.35 -8.58
CA LYS A 141 -3.51 -15.31 -7.51
C LYS A 141 -3.80 -13.90 -7.00
N GLY A 142 -3.04 -12.90 -7.46
CA GLY A 142 -3.15 -11.51 -7.04
C GLY A 142 -1.80 -10.89 -6.62
N LEU A 143 -1.85 -9.71 -6.04
CA LEU A 143 -0.68 -8.97 -5.55
C LEU A 143 -0.32 -9.42 -4.14
N VAL A 144 0.97 -9.65 -3.89
CA VAL A 144 1.55 -9.87 -2.57
C VAL A 144 2.64 -8.82 -2.33
N VAL A 145 2.90 -8.48 -1.07
CA VAL A 145 3.78 -7.37 -0.71
C VAL A 145 4.78 -7.83 0.35
N PRO A 146 5.78 -8.66 -0.04
CA PRO A 146 6.83 -9.09 0.88
C PRO A 146 7.73 -7.93 1.30
N VAL A 147 8.37 -8.07 2.46
CA VAL A 147 9.19 -7.07 3.12
C VAL A 147 10.66 -7.43 3.04
N ILE A 148 11.45 -6.56 2.44
CA ILE A 148 12.92 -6.65 2.48
C ILE A 148 13.38 -5.93 3.74
N ARG A 149 14.05 -6.65 4.64
CA ARG A 149 14.50 -6.15 5.92
C ARG A 149 15.82 -5.38 5.80
N ASP A 150 16.03 -4.40 6.68
CA ASP A 150 17.28 -3.67 6.84
C ASP A 150 17.85 -3.12 5.52
N CYS A 151 17.01 -2.57 4.65
CA CYS A 151 17.40 -2.11 3.31
C CYS A 151 18.51 -1.05 3.29
N ASP A 152 18.69 -0.34 4.39
CA ASP A 152 19.77 0.61 4.59
C ASP A 152 21.17 -0.08 4.63
N ARG A 153 21.23 -1.32 5.12
CA ARG A 153 22.47 -2.11 5.25
C ARG A 153 22.75 -3.03 4.06
N LEU A 154 21.72 -3.36 3.27
CA LEU A 154 21.85 -4.26 2.14
C LEU A 154 22.57 -3.61 0.96
N SER A 155 23.38 -4.37 0.23
CA SER A 155 23.92 -3.99 -1.08
C SER A 155 22.85 -4.09 -2.18
N PHE A 156 23.11 -3.48 -3.33
CA PHE A 156 22.26 -3.61 -4.53
C PHE A 156 22.01 -5.08 -4.89
N ALA A 157 23.06 -5.90 -4.83
CA ALA A 157 22.95 -7.34 -5.15
C ALA A 157 22.05 -8.10 -4.17
N GLN A 158 22.18 -7.82 -2.87
CA GLN A 158 21.34 -8.44 -1.84
C GLN A 158 19.86 -8.04 -1.98
N ILE A 159 19.58 -6.79 -2.34
CA ILE A 159 18.22 -6.32 -2.60
C ILE A 159 17.65 -7.04 -3.83
N GLU A 160 18.37 -7.09 -4.96
CA GLU A 160 17.90 -7.79 -6.16
C GLU A 160 17.70 -9.30 -5.91
N GLN A 161 18.58 -9.93 -5.13
CA GLN A 161 18.43 -11.32 -4.73
C GLN A 161 17.16 -11.51 -3.89
N SER A 162 16.92 -10.64 -2.91
CA SER A 162 15.70 -10.69 -2.07
C SER A 162 14.43 -10.54 -2.91
N VAL A 163 14.41 -9.61 -3.86
CA VAL A 163 13.28 -9.43 -4.78
C VAL A 163 13.06 -10.69 -5.64
N ALA A 164 14.13 -11.29 -6.17
CA ALA A 164 14.05 -12.50 -6.97
C ALA A 164 13.53 -13.70 -6.15
N ASP A 165 14.02 -13.86 -4.94
CA ASP A 165 13.63 -14.96 -4.02
C ASP A 165 12.16 -14.81 -3.61
N TYR A 166 11.72 -13.61 -3.22
CA TYR A 166 10.32 -13.35 -2.91
C TYR A 166 9.41 -13.54 -4.12
N ALA A 167 9.82 -13.12 -5.32
CA ALA A 167 9.06 -13.36 -6.53
C ALA A 167 8.92 -14.86 -6.85
N LYS A 168 9.97 -15.67 -6.60
CA LYS A 168 9.95 -17.13 -6.74
C LYS A 168 9.05 -17.78 -5.68
N ALA A 169 9.18 -17.37 -4.40
CA ALA A 169 8.36 -17.85 -3.30
C ALA A 169 6.88 -17.51 -3.50
N ALA A 170 6.57 -16.29 -3.99
CA ALA A 170 5.22 -15.84 -4.29
C ALA A 170 4.55 -16.71 -5.37
N ARG A 171 5.24 -16.95 -6.49
CA ARG A 171 4.72 -17.80 -7.58
C ARG A 171 4.53 -19.26 -7.15
N SER A 172 5.40 -19.78 -6.30
CA SER A 172 5.30 -21.16 -5.77
C SER A 172 4.36 -21.29 -4.55
N GLY A 173 3.74 -20.18 -4.08
CA GLY A 173 2.85 -20.20 -2.92
C GLY A 173 3.55 -20.50 -1.59
N LYS A 174 4.86 -20.26 -1.50
CA LYS A 174 5.69 -20.54 -0.31
C LYS A 174 5.98 -19.32 0.56
N LEU A 175 5.40 -18.15 0.24
CA LEU A 175 5.51 -16.97 1.10
C LEU A 175 4.81 -17.22 2.44
N LYS A 176 5.51 -16.92 3.52
CA LYS A 176 4.98 -16.97 4.88
C LYS A 176 4.27 -15.66 5.23
N LEU A 177 3.42 -15.68 6.24
CA LEU A 177 2.74 -14.49 6.73
C LEU A 177 3.74 -13.46 7.29
N GLU A 178 4.79 -13.94 7.94
CA GLU A 178 5.86 -13.12 8.51
C GLU A 178 6.64 -12.33 7.45
N ASP A 179 6.76 -12.89 6.23
CA ASP A 179 7.42 -12.22 5.11
C ASP A 179 6.67 -10.96 4.63
N MET A 180 5.39 -10.82 5.01
CA MET A 180 4.50 -9.73 4.57
C MET A 180 4.14 -8.75 5.70
N GLN A 181 4.78 -8.83 6.85
CA GLN A 181 4.48 -8.00 8.02
C GLN A 181 5.67 -7.13 8.42
N GLY A 182 5.41 -6.00 9.06
CA GLY A 182 6.42 -5.15 9.69
C GLY A 182 7.18 -4.21 8.75
N GLY A 183 6.83 -4.13 7.46
CA GLY A 183 7.41 -3.14 6.56
C GLY A 183 7.02 -1.71 6.96
N CYS A 184 7.92 -0.75 6.74
CA CYS A 184 7.68 0.66 7.07
C CYS A 184 7.26 1.53 5.86
N PHE A 185 7.56 1.08 4.65
CA PHE A 185 7.23 1.77 3.40
C PHE A 185 7.00 0.75 2.28
N THR A 186 6.19 1.08 1.27
CA THR A 186 5.93 0.17 0.15
C THR A 186 6.38 0.77 -1.18
N ILE A 187 6.94 -0.06 -2.06
CA ILE A 187 7.20 0.25 -3.48
C ILE A 187 6.32 -0.67 -4.33
N THR A 188 5.60 -0.10 -5.30
CA THR A 188 4.80 -0.84 -6.27
C THR A 188 5.18 -0.44 -7.69
N ASN A 189 5.22 -1.41 -8.61
CA ASN A 189 5.58 -1.16 -10.00
C ASN A 189 4.43 -1.53 -10.94
N GLY A 190 3.67 -0.52 -11.37
CA GLY A 190 2.63 -0.66 -12.39
C GLY A 190 3.17 -0.62 -13.82
N GLY A 191 4.42 -0.18 -14.01
CA GLY A 191 5.04 -0.01 -15.31
C GLY A 191 5.23 -1.33 -16.08
N ILE A 192 5.41 -2.45 -15.36
CA ILE A 192 5.49 -3.79 -15.96
C ILE A 192 4.20 -4.20 -16.69
N TYR A 193 3.07 -3.57 -16.36
CA TYR A 193 1.77 -3.76 -17.00
C TYR A 193 1.42 -2.63 -17.98
N GLY A 194 2.34 -1.68 -18.19
CA GLY A 194 2.15 -0.55 -19.10
C GLY A 194 1.46 0.66 -18.48
N SER A 195 1.28 0.71 -17.13
CA SER A 195 0.68 1.87 -16.48
C SER A 195 1.53 3.12 -16.66
N MET A 196 0.93 4.18 -17.21
CA MET A 196 1.56 5.49 -17.31
C MET A 196 1.59 6.22 -15.97
N LEU A 197 0.48 6.18 -15.23
CA LEU A 197 0.29 6.88 -13.97
C LEU A 197 -0.84 6.22 -13.16
N SER A 198 -0.68 6.13 -11.86
CA SER A 198 -1.71 5.65 -10.92
C SER A 198 -1.52 6.29 -9.56
N THR A 199 -2.58 6.26 -8.74
CA THR A 199 -2.58 6.67 -7.34
C THR A 199 -2.61 5.42 -6.46
N PRO A 200 -1.47 4.89 -6.00
CA PRO A 200 -1.45 3.64 -5.23
C PRO A 200 -2.16 3.81 -3.88
N ILE A 201 -2.85 2.75 -3.45
CA ILE A 201 -3.50 2.68 -2.13
C ILE A 201 -2.42 2.32 -1.10
N LEU A 202 -2.45 2.97 0.05
CA LEU A 202 -1.54 2.67 1.16
C LEU A 202 -1.65 1.21 1.62
N ASN A 203 -0.56 0.68 2.16
CA ASN A 203 -0.50 -0.62 2.81
C ASN A 203 -0.44 -0.44 4.34
N PRO A 204 -1.57 -0.37 5.04
CA PRO A 204 -1.58 -0.10 6.46
C PRO A 204 -0.72 -1.10 7.26
N PRO A 205 -0.05 -0.63 8.34
CA PRO A 205 -0.12 0.69 8.98
C PRO A 205 0.86 1.74 8.42
N GLN A 206 1.47 1.50 7.25
CA GLN A 206 2.47 2.38 6.63
C GLN A 206 1.85 3.72 6.22
N SER A 207 2.61 4.80 6.34
CA SER A 207 2.19 6.15 5.98
C SER A 207 2.53 6.55 4.55
N GLY A 208 3.30 5.74 3.80
CA GLY A 208 3.72 6.05 2.44
C GLY A 208 3.85 4.84 1.52
N ILE A 209 3.60 5.07 0.23
CA ILE A 209 3.79 4.12 -0.86
C ILE A 209 4.26 4.84 -2.13
N LEU A 210 5.34 4.35 -2.73
CA LEU A 210 5.87 4.83 -4.01
C LEU A 210 5.36 3.96 -5.15
N GLY A 211 4.67 4.57 -6.12
CA GLY A 211 4.30 3.98 -7.40
C GLY A 211 5.34 4.28 -8.47
N MET A 212 5.88 3.23 -9.07
CA MET A 212 6.70 3.30 -10.28
C MET A 212 5.82 2.97 -11.49
N HIS A 213 6.13 3.60 -12.63
CA HIS A 213 5.34 3.45 -13.84
C HIS A 213 6.22 3.08 -15.04
N ASN A 214 5.63 2.96 -16.23
CA ASN A 214 6.38 2.60 -17.43
C ASN A 214 7.38 3.71 -17.81
N ILE A 215 8.51 3.30 -18.37
CA ILE A 215 9.50 4.20 -18.95
C ILE A 215 9.08 4.51 -20.38
N GLN A 216 8.95 5.79 -20.69
CA GLN A 216 8.58 6.27 -22.02
C GLN A 216 9.61 7.26 -22.55
N GLU A 217 10.02 7.11 -23.80
CA GLU A 217 10.81 8.15 -24.47
C GLU A 217 9.94 9.36 -24.74
N ARG A 218 10.33 10.51 -24.16
CA ARG A 218 9.57 11.76 -24.26
C ARG A 218 10.49 12.93 -24.57
N PRO A 219 10.02 13.92 -25.34
CA PRO A 219 10.73 15.19 -25.50
C PRO A 219 10.67 15.95 -24.17
N VAL A 220 11.82 16.37 -23.68
CA VAL A 220 11.97 17.19 -22.47
C VAL A 220 12.93 18.33 -22.73
N ALA A 221 12.76 19.45 -22.03
CA ALA A 221 13.67 20.58 -22.11
C ALA A 221 14.87 20.35 -21.18
N VAL A 222 16.07 20.30 -21.74
CA VAL A 222 17.33 20.21 -20.97
C VAL A 222 18.24 21.33 -21.44
N ASN A 223 18.64 22.22 -20.56
CA ASN A 223 19.50 23.39 -20.85
C ASN A 223 19.01 24.28 -22.00
N GLY A 224 17.67 24.37 -22.15
CA GLY A 224 17.03 25.16 -23.20
C GLY A 224 16.83 24.45 -24.55
N GLU A 225 17.29 23.21 -24.68
CA GLU A 225 17.10 22.37 -25.86
C GLU A 225 16.08 21.27 -25.64
N VAL A 226 15.37 20.88 -26.70
CA VAL A 226 14.45 19.73 -26.67
C VAL A 226 15.23 18.46 -26.97
N VAL A 227 15.28 17.56 -26.00
CA VAL A 227 15.96 16.27 -26.12
C VAL A 227 15.01 15.13 -25.80
N ILE A 228 15.23 13.95 -26.39
CA ILE A 228 14.48 12.74 -26.04
C ILE A 228 15.15 12.07 -24.84
N ARG A 229 14.34 11.79 -23.82
CA ARG A 229 14.77 11.12 -22.59
C ARG A 229 13.80 10.00 -22.18
N PRO A 230 14.32 8.90 -21.62
CA PRO A 230 13.49 7.85 -21.03
C PRO A 230 12.95 8.33 -19.70
N MET A 231 11.70 8.80 -19.68
CA MET A 231 11.05 9.39 -18.52
C MET A 231 10.15 8.37 -17.81
N MET A 232 10.14 8.40 -16.49
CA MET A 232 9.24 7.63 -15.64
C MET A 232 8.45 8.57 -14.72
N TYR A 233 7.12 8.41 -14.69
CA TYR A 233 6.32 9.03 -13.64
C TYR A 233 6.47 8.28 -12.33
N LEU A 234 6.60 9.06 -11.26
CA LEU A 234 6.64 8.59 -9.88
C LEU A 234 5.42 9.16 -9.15
N ALA A 235 4.73 8.32 -8.40
CA ALA A 235 3.60 8.71 -7.57
C ALA A 235 3.90 8.36 -6.12
N LEU A 236 3.80 9.33 -5.22
CA LEU A 236 3.85 9.10 -3.78
C LEU A 236 2.44 9.30 -3.22
N SER A 237 1.80 8.20 -2.78
CA SER A 237 0.62 8.32 -1.93
C SER A 237 1.03 8.26 -0.46
N TYR A 238 0.41 9.09 0.36
CA TYR A 238 0.76 9.24 1.77
C TYR A 238 -0.46 9.56 2.63
N ASP A 239 -0.37 9.28 3.92
CA ASP A 239 -1.42 9.62 4.88
C ASP A 239 -1.24 11.07 5.36
N HIS A 240 -2.09 11.96 4.87
CA HIS A 240 -2.01 13.39 5.16
C HIS A 240 -2.37 13.74 6.62
N ARG A 241 -2.74 12.76 7.44
CA ARG A 241 -2.90 12.97 8.89
C ARG A 241 -1.56 13.11 9.61
N VAL A 242 -0.47 12.58 9.01
CA VAL A 242 0.88 12.52 9.62
C VAL A 242 1.99 13.04 8.73
N VAL A 243 1.74 13.23 7.44
CA VAL A 243 2.71 13.74 6.45
C VAL A 243 2.09 14.93 5.73
N ASP A 244 2.74 16.08 5.80
CA ASP A 244 2.31 17.27 5.09
C ASP A 244 2.84 17.31 3.64
N GLY A 245 2.26 18.21 2.83
CA GLY A 245 2.63 18.35 1.42
C GLY A 245 4.10 18.68 1.20
N ARG A 246 4.71 19.47 2.10
CA ARG A 246 6.14 19.82 2.02
C ARG A 246 7.02 18.59 2.16
N GLU A 247 6.79 17.76 3.16
CA GLU A 247 7.53 16.54 3.44
C GLU A 247 7.37 15.53 2.29
N ALA A 248 6.13 15.34 1.82
CA ALA A 248 5.82 14.44 0.71
C ALA A 248 6.52 14.85 -0.59
N VAL A 249 6.47 16.14 -0.95
CA VAL A 249 7.14 16.66 -2.14
C VAL A 249 8.65 16.57 -1.99
N THR A 250 9.21 16.93 -0.82
CA THR A 250 10.65 16.84 -0.54
C THR A 250 11.15 15.40 -0.66
N PHE A 251 10.41 14.43 -0.10
CA PHE A 251 10.72 13.02 -0.24
C PHE A 251 10.78 12.59 -1.71
N LEU A 252 9.76 12.93 -2.49
CA LEU A 252 9.69 12.54 -3.90
C LEU A 252 10.78 13.19 -4.74
N VAL A 253 11.18 14.43 -4.40
CA VAL A 253 12.34 15.11 -5.01
C VAL A 253 13.63 14.36 -4.66
N LYS A 254 13.83 13.93 -3.41
CA LYS A 254 15.01 13.15 -3.01
C LYS A 254 15.09 11.81 -3.73
N VAL A 255 13.96 11.12 -3.92
CA VAL A 255 13.90 9.90 -4.73
C VAL A 255 14.29 10.20 -6.18
N LYS A 256 13.75 11.26 -6.79
CA LYS A 256 14.09 11.69 -8.15
C LYS A 256 15.59 11.98 -8.28
N GLU A 257 16.15 12.82 -7.41
CA GLU A 257 17.58 13.18 -7.44
C GLU A 257 18.48 11.93 -7.38
N ALA A 258 18.14 10.97 -6.51
CA ALA A 258 18.89 9.73 -6.37
C ALA A 258 18.80 8.80 -7.59
N ILE A 259 17.69 8.84 -8.32
CA ILE A 259 17.51 8.07 -9.56
C ILE A 259 18.21 8.75 -10.74
N GLU A 260 18.17 10.07 -10.83
CA GLU A 260 18.82 10.86 -11.89
C GLU A 260 20.34 10.93 -11.71
N ASP A 261 20.83 10.81 -10.46
CA ASP A 261 22.26 10.70 -10.14
C ASP A 261 22.52 9.55 -9.15
N PRO A 262 22.57 8.28 -9.64
CA PRO A 262 22.70 7.12 -8.77
C PRO A 262 24.06 7.01 -8.04
N VAL A 263 25.04 7.84 -8.40
CA VAL A 263 26.32 7.92 -7.67
C VAL A 263 26.11 8.43 -6.25
N ARG A 264 25.12 9.30 -6.02
CA ARG A 264 24.70 9.75 -4.69
C ARG A 264 24.38 8.60 -3.74
N LEU A 265 23.74 7.55 -4.24
CA LEU A 265 23.40 6.36 -3.45
C LEU A 265 24.62 5.56 -3.00
N ALA A 266 25.71 5.62 -3.77
CA ALA A 266 26.97 4.95 -3.42
C ALA A 266 27.83 5.79 -2.47
N LEU A 267 27.69 7.11 -2.52
CA LEU A 267 28.44 8.07 -1.69
C LEU A 267 27.66 8.53 -0.45
N GLU A 268 26.39 8.13 -0.33
CA GLU A 268 25.48 8.50 0.77
C GLU A 268 25.32 10.03 0.97
N VAL A 269 25.23 10.84 -0.14
CA VAL A 269 25.13 12.29 -0.17
C VAL A 269 23.89 12.81 -0.87
#